data_bd32c9db29783c9c9c4b192b03409e46
#
_entry.id   bd32c9db29783c9c9c4b192b03409e46
#
_cell.length_a   1.000
_cell.length_b   1.000
_cell.length_c   1.000
_cell.angle_alpha   90.00
_cell.angle_beta   90.00
_cell.angle_gamma   90.00
#
_symmetry.space_group_name_H-M   'P 1'
#
loop_
_entity.id
_entity.type
_entity.pdbx_description
1 polymer ?
#
loop_
_entity_poly.entity_id
_entity_poly.type
_entity_poly.pdbx_seq_one_letter_code
_entity_poly.pdbx_strand_id
1 'polypeptide(L)'
;KWQGQEIKTKIIEASEMVRLLGLSRIYKKYMARKQFTADYNPFNHYHKRDQFMIFYTGTADNILGFTKQKRYWYQEDYTIDDFDALPVPAGLESVIHANTVPISAITLDLEIAHAANRAIPYYYLGSGYEKSSEYKASWRGFEWWNGVSWSTNKRQYRRLCRRDSRITDFDSLGNLSLIEDNS
;
A
#
# COMPACT_ATOMS: atom_id res chain seq x y z
N LYS A 1 17.42 -3.76 9.08
CA LYS A 1 17.51 -4.52 10.38
C LYS A 1 16.61 -3.85 11.41
N TRP A 2 16.02 -4.63 12.29
CA TRP A 2 15.27 -4.17 13.45
C TRP A 2 15.95 -4.68 14.73
N GLN A 3 16.32 -3.77 15.64
CA GLN A 3 17.05 -4.12 16.88
C GLN A 3 18.23 -5.05 16.64
N GLY A 4 19.01 -4.79 15.60
CA GLY A 4 20.18 -5.61 15.21
C GLY A 4 19.85 -6.90 14.45
N GLN A 5 18.58 -7.32 14.43
CA GLN A 5 18.13 -8.53 13.73
C GLN A 5 17.73 -8.23 12.29
N GLU A 6 17.97 -9.17 11.39
CA GLU A 6 17.49 -9.10 10.03
C GLU A 6 15.97 -9.34 9.99
N ILE A 7 15.24 -8.47 9.27
CA ILE A 7 13.84 -8.71 8.97
C ILE A 7 13.77 -9.62 7.74
N LYS A 8 13.10 -10.74 7.91
CA LYS A 8 12.83 -11.72 6.85
C LYS A 8 11.40 -11.59 6.36
N THR A 9 11.15 -12.06 5.16
CA THR A 9 9.82 -12.06 4.54
C THR A 9 9.39 -13.47 4.16
N LYS A 10 8.09 -13.72 4.21
CA LYS A 10 7.47 -14.92 3.68
C LYS A 10 6.12 -14.56 3.05
N ILE A 11 5.85 -15.13 1.88
CA ILE A 11 4.54 -15.03 1.25
C ILE A 11 3.65 -16.15 1.76
N ILE A 12 2.40 -15.79 2.05
CA ILE A 12 1.32 -16.70 2.41
C ILE A 12 0.19 -16.46 1.42
N GLU A 13 -0.21 -17.50 0.73
CA GLU A 13 -1.35 -17.44 -0.18
C GLU A 13 -2.67 -17.38 0.61
N ALA A 14 -3.68 -16.74 0.02
CA ALA A 14 -4.99 -16.60 0.65
C ALA A 14 -5.64 -17.95 1.00
N SER A 15 -5.28 -19.02 0.31
CA SER A 15 -5.73 -20.40 0.60
C SER A 15 -5.16 -21.00 1.90
N GLU A 16 -4.07 -20.46 2.43
CA GLU A 16 -3.43 -20.93 3.68
C GLU A 16 -4.03 -20.27 4.94
N MET A 17 -5.31 -19.97 4.92
CA MET A 17 -6.03 -19.15 5.92
C MET A 17 -5.87 -19.59 7.39
N VAL A 18 -5.64 -20.86 7.68
CA VAL A 18 -5.46 -21.35 9.06
C VAL A 18 -4.27 -20.65 9.76
N ARG A 19 -3.29 -20.20 8.99
CA ARG A 19 -2.14 -19.45 9.52
C ARG A 19 -2.45 -17.96 9.76
N LEU A 20 -3.56 -17.45 9.24
CA LEU A 20 -3.91 -16.03 9.31
C LEU A 20 -4.48 -15.59 10.67
N LEU A 21 -4.82 -16.52 11.57
CA LEU A 21 -5.33 -16.17 12.91
C LEU A 21 -4.36 -15.30 13.72
N GLY A 22 -3.05 -15.54 13.57
CA GLY A 22 -2.01 -14.68 14.16
C GLY A 22 -2.01 -13.26 13.59
N LEU A 23 -2.28 -13.12 12.30
CA LEU A 23 -2.28 -11.82 11.60
C LEU A 23 -3.46 -10.94 12.03
N SER A 24 -4.61 -11.55 12.38
CA SER A 24 -5.76 -10.81 12.92
C SER A 24 -5.41 -10.08 14.23
N ARG A 25 -4.61 -10.69 15.10
CA ARG A 25 -4.13 -10.05 16.34
C ARG A 25 -3.19 -8.88 16.04
N ILE A 26 -2.32 -9.04 15.05
CA ILE A 26 -1.39 -7.99 14.60
C ILE A 26 -2.19 -6.81 14.07
N TYR A 27 -3.20 -7.07 13.23
CA TYR A 27 -4.07 -6.05 12.68
C TYR A 27 -4.82 -5.27 13.77
N LYS A 28 -5.44 -5.97 14.73
CA LYS A 28 -6.11 -5.32 15.86
C LYS A 28 -5.17 -4.42 16.68
N LYS A 29 -3.95 -4.87 16.97
CA LYS A 29 -2.92 -4.06 17.66
C LYS A 29 -2.50 -2.84 16.84
N TYR A 30 -2.36 -3.00 15.53
CA TYR A 30 -2.04 -1.91 14.60
C TYR A 30 -3.15 -0.84 14.59
N MET A 31 -4.42 -1.25 14.44
CA MET A 31 -5.58 -0.37 14.43
C MET A 31 -5.68 0.42 15.74
N ALA A 32 -5.55 -0.26 16.89
CA ALA A 32 -5.57 0.38 18.20
C ALA A 32 -4.45 1.43 18.35
N ARG A 33 -3.23 1.09 17.94
CA ARG A 33 -2.09 2.02 17.99
C ARG A 33 -2.27 3.26 17.11
N LYS A 34 -2.91 3.09 15.95
CA LYS A 34 -3.19 4.16 14.99
C LYS A 34 -4.47 4.93 15.30
N GLN A 35 -5.26 4.47 16.25
CA GLN A 35 -6.58 5.01 16.59
C GLN A 35 -7.54 5.01 15.39
N PHE A 36 -7.41 4.01 14.53
CA PHE A 36 -8.29 3.83 13.40
C PHE A 36 -9.57 3.12 13.83
N THR A 37 -10.71 3.59 13.35
CA THR A 37 -12.06 3.09 13.66
C THR A 37 -12.69 2.32 12.50
N ALA A 38 -11.88 1.70 11.63
CA ALA A 38 -12.41 1.03 10.46
C ALA A 38 -13.06 -0.32 10.80
N ASP A 39 -14.26 -0.54 10.29
CA ASP A 39 -14.97 -1.83 10.36
C ASP A 39 -14.42 -2.87 9.38
N TYR A 40 -13.42 -2.50 8.59
CA TYR A 40 -12.85 -3.37 7.58
C TYR A 40 -12.01 -4.48 8.21
N ASN A 41 -12.41 -5.73 7.95
CA ASN A 41 -11.62 -6.91 8.31
C ASN A 41 -10.94 -7.45 7.03
N PRO A 42 -9.62 -7.30 6.89
CA PRO A 42 -8.90 -7.71 5.68
C PRO A 42 -8.93 -9.23 5.44
N PHE A 43 -9.34 -10.01 6.43
CA PHE A 43 -9.40 -11.46 6.36
C PHE A 43 -10.77 -12.00 5.96
N ASN A 44 -11.81 -11.16 5.95
CA ASN A 44 -13.16 -11.56 5.53
C ASN A 44 -13.39 -11.38 4.02
N HIS A 45 -12.62 -10.48 3.40
CA HIS A 45 -12.74 -10.18 1.98
C HIS A 45 -11.38 -10.36 1.32
N TYR A 46 -11.19 -11.48 0.66
CA TYR A 46 -9.99 -11.74 -0.13
C TYR A 46 -10.38 -12.33 -1.48
N HIS A 47 -9.62 -11.92 -2.47
CA HIS A 47 -9.69 -12.48 -3.81
C HIS A 47 -8.67 -13.61 -3.92
N LYS A 48 -8.89 -14.59 -4.83
CA LYS A 48 -7.92 -15.68 -5.09
C LYS A 48 -6.52 -15.20 -5.44
N ARG A 49 -6.39 -13.93 -5.85
CA ARG A 49 -5.13 -13.27 -6.22
C ARG A 49 -4.48 -12.50 -5.09
N ASP A 50 -5.14 -12.38 -3.95
CA ASP A 50 -4.57 -11.72 -2.79
C ASP A 50 -3.51 -12.63 -2.17
N GLN A 51 -2.41 -12.02 -1.78
CA GLN A 51 -1.35 -12.67 -1.03
C GLN A 51 -1.02 -11.86 0.22
N PHE A 52 -0.47 -12.51 1.22
CA PHE A 52 0.02 -11.85 2.42
C PHE A 52 1.53 -12.00 2.50
N MET A 53 2.25 -10.89 2.57
CA MET A 53 3.67 -10.90 2.90
C MET A 53 3.80 -10.65 4.40
N ILE A 54 4.36 -11.60 5.13
CA ILE A 54 4.66 -11.45 6.55
C ILE A 54 6.11 -11.00 6.74
N PHE A 55 6.33 -10.18 7.76
CA PHE A 55 7.63 -9.68 8.19
C PHE A 55 7.95 -10.24 9.57
N TYR A 56 9.09 -10.88 9.72
CA TYR A 56 9.45 -11.56 10.97
C TYR A 56 10.96 -11.48 11.24
N THR A 57 11.34 -11.76 12.48
CA THR A 57 12.75 -11.90 12.88
C THR A 57 12.98 -13.27 13.51
N GLY A 58 14.17 -13.81 13.33
CA GLY A 58 14.49 -15.14 13.87
C GLY A 58 13.68 -16.24 13.20
N THR A 59 12.64 -16.74 13.87
CA THR A 59 11.70 -17.75 13.38
C THR A 59 10.42 -17.11 12.83
N ALA A 60 9.71 -17.80 11.94
CA ALA A 60 8.48 -17.31 11.31
C ALA A 60 7.31 -17.10 12.30
N ASP A 61 7.44 -17.51 13.54
CA ASP A 61 6.44 -17.29 14.60
C ASP A 61 6.56 -15.90 15.23
N ASN A 62 7.73 -15.26 15.12
CA ASN A 62 7.96 -13.91 15.63
C ASN A 62 7.59 -12.84 14.58
N ILE A 63 6.30 -12.73 14.27
CA ILE A 63 5.79 -11.83 13.25
C ILE A 63 5.73 -10.40 13.78
N LEU A 64 6.41 -9.48 13.08
CA LEU A 64 6.44 -8.05 13.38
C LEU A 64 5.33 -7.28 12.66
N GLY A 65 4.87 -7.80 11.52
CA GLY A 65 3.86 -7.17 10.69
C GLY A 65 3.54 -7.98 9.45
N PHE A 66 2.61 -7.46 8.66
CA PHE A 66 2.26 -8.02 7.37
C PHE A 66 1.74 -6.93 6.42
N THR A 67 1.76 -7.22 5.14
CA THR A 67 1.00 -6.51 4.13
C THR A 67 0.07 -7.47 3.39
N LYS A 68 -1.17 -7.03 3.14
CA LYS A 68 -2.05 -7.68 2.19
C LYS A 68 -1.83 -7.02 0.84
N GLN A 69 -1.48 -7.83 -0.15
CA GLN A 69 -1.14 -7.37 -1.49
C GLN A 69 -2.16 -7.89 -2.49
N LYS A 70 -2.62 -7.01 -3.37
CA LYS A 70 -3.44 -7.32 -4.53
C LYS A 70 -2.59 -7.20 -5.79
N ARG A 71 -2.68 -8.18 -6.69
CA ARG A 71 -1.95 -8.17 -7.95
C ARG A 71 -2.86 -7.73 -9.07
N TYR A 72 -2.39 -6.77 -9.85
CA TYR A 72 -3.00 -6.31 -11.09
C TYR A 72 -2.27 -6.91 -12.27
N TRP A 73 -3.02 -7.49 -13.21
CA TRP A 73 -2.54 -8.01 -14.46
C TRP A 73 -3.00 -7.08 -15.59
N TYR A 74 -2.39 -7.16 -16.74
CA TYR A 74 -2.84 -6.41 -17.91
C TYR A 74 -4.33 -6.67 -18.22
N GLN A 75 -4.95 -5.72 -18.85
CA GLN A 75 -6.35 -5.46 -19.22
C GLN A 75 -7.31 -6.64 -19.49
N GLU A 76 -6.84 -7.85 -19.70
CA GLU A 76 -7.67 -9.01 -20.07
C GLU A 76 -8.56 -9.55 -18.92
N ASP A 77 -8.32 -9.11 -17.70
CA ASP A 77 -8.98 -9.62 -16.49
C ASP A 77 -9.96 -8.62 -15.84
N TYR A 78 -10.18 -7.45 -16.43
CA TYR A 78 -11.19 -6.51 -15.96
C TYR A 78 -12.56 -6.94 -16.46
N THR A 79 -13.40 -7.45 -15.58
CA THR A 79 -14.84 -7.47 -15.81
C THR A 79 -15.38 -6.05 -15.66
N ILE A 80 -16.35 -5.71 -16.50
CA ILE A 80 -16.98 -4.36 -16.65
C ILE A 80 -17.59 -3.81 -15.33
N ASP A 81 -17.62 -4.60 -14.27
CA ASP A 81 -18.20 -4.24 -12.97
C ASP A 81 -17.26 -3.41 -12.06
N ASP A 82 -15.96 -3.30 -12.41
CA ASP A 82 -15.01 -2.43 -11.71
C ASP A 82 -14.95 -1.04 -12.38
N PHE A 83 -16.08 -0.37 -12.48
CA PHE A 83 -16.25 0.93 -13.16
C PHE A 83 -15.39 2.07 -12.60
N ASP A 84 -14.84 1.94 -11.41
CA ASP A 84 -13.99 2.96 -10.78
C ASP A 84 -12.49 2.76 -11.04
N ALA A 85 -12.12 1.76 -11.82
CA ALA A 85 -10.72 1.48 -12.06
C ALA A 85 -10.23 2.26 -13.28
N LEU A 86 -9.48 3.33 -13.04
CA LEU A 86 -8.53 3.83 -14.02
C LEU A 86 -7.72 2.64 -14.57
N PRO A 87 -7.37 2.62 -15.86
CA PRO A 87 -6.52 1.58 -16.43
C PRO A 87 -5.18 1.60 -15.69
N VAL A 88 -5.09 0.77 -14.66
CA VAL A 88 -3.90 0.67 -13.82
C VAL A 88 -2.94 -0.29 -14.50
N PRO A 89 -1.70 0.12 -14.81
CA PRO A 89 -0.71 -0.79 -15.36
C PRO A 89 -0.49 -2.01 -14.45
N ALA A 90 -0.05 -3.12 -15.04
CA ALA A 90 0.25 -4.33 -14.29
C ALA A 90 1.18 -4.04 -13.10
N GLY A 91 0.79 -4.46 -11.92
CA GLY A 91 1.53 -4.12 -10.71
C GLY A 91 1.08 -4.89 -9.48
N LEU A 92 1.65 -4.53 -8.35
CA LEU A 92 1.33 -5.06 -7.03
C LEU A 92 0.93 -3.89 -6.12
N GLU A 93 -0.21 -3.99 -5.47
CA GLU A 93 -0.71 -2.97 -4.54
C GLU A 93 -0.60 -3.43 -3.09
N SER A 94 -0.11 -2.55 -2.22
CA SER A 94 -0.25 -2.72 -0.77
C SER A 94 -1.61 -2.23 -0.31
N VAL A 95 -2.58 -3.14 -0.23
CA VAL A 95 -3.95 -2.80 0.21
C VAL A 95 -3.99 -2.51 1.71
N ILE A 96 -3.23 -3.28 2.49
CA ILE A 96 -3.12 -3.12 3.93
C ILE A 96 -1.68 -3.37 4.34
N HIS A 97 -1.15 -2.47 5.15
CA HIS A 97 0.17 -2.55 5.73
C HIS A 97 0.08 -2.39 7.25
N ALA A 98 0.15 -3.49 7.98
CA ALA A 98 -0.02 -3.52 9.43
C ALA A 98 1.25 -4.00 10.14
N ASN A 99 1.83 -3.14 11.00
CA ASN A 99 3.01 -3.46 11.79
C ASN A 99 2.75 -3.24 13.29
N THR A 100 3.26 -4.13 14.11
CA THR A 100 3.20 -3.99 15.58
C THR A 100 4.23 -3.02 16.13
N VAL A 101 5.30 -2.76 15.35
CA VAL A 101 6.44 -1.91 15.69
C VAL A 101 6.73 -0.92 14.56
N PRO A 102 7.50 0.17 14.77
CA PRO A 102 7.70 1.22 13.76
C PRO A 102 8.72 0.81 12.67
N ILE A 103 8.39 -0.18 11.86
CA ILE A 103 9.26 -0.72 10.79
C ILE A 103 8.73 -0.44 9.38
N SER A 104 7.72 0.41 9.22
CA SER A 104 7.01 0.59 7.95
C SER A 104 7.94 0.95 6.77
N ALA A 105 8.97 1.76 7.00
CA ALA A 105 9.91 2.09 5.93
C ALA A 105 10.72 0.87 5.47
N ILE A 106 11.17 0.05 6.43
CA ILE A 106 11.96 -1.16 6.12
C ILE A 106 11.10 -2.20 5.40
N THR A 107 9.85 -2.38 5.86
CA THR A 107 8.95 -3.37 5.25
C THR A 107 8.54 -2.94 3.86
N LEU A 108 8.34 -1.64 3.61
CA LEU A 108 8.03 -1.13 2.28
C LEU A 108 9.21 -1.31 1.30
N ASP A 109 10.47 -1.12 1.76
CA ASP A 109 11.67 -1.45 0.96
C ASP A 109 11.68 -2.94 0.55
N LEU A 110 11.33 -3.83 1.48
CA LEU A 110 11.26 -5.26 1.22
C LEU A 110 10.14 -5.63 0.24
N GLU A 111 9.00 -4.96 0.32
CA GLU A 111 7.87 -5.14 -0.60
C GLU A 111 8.24 -4.68 -2.02
N ILE A 112 8.86 -3.51 -2.16
CA ILE A 112 9.33 -2.98 -3.44
C ILE A 112 10.40 -3.90 -4.04
N ALA A 113 11.36 -4.34 -3.22
CA ALA A 113 12.39 -5.27 -3.66
C ALA A 113 11.79 -6.61 -4.11
N HIS A 114 10.76 -7.10 -3.41
CA HIS A 114 10.05 -8.31 -3.81
C HIS A 114 9.39 -8.15 -5.18
N ALA A 115 8.70 -7.03 -5.42
CA ALA A 115 8.09 -6.74 -6.72
C ALA A 115 9.16 -6.68 -7.82
N ALA A 116 10.25 -5.97 -7.60
CA ALA A 116 11.36 -5.85 -8.54
C ALA A 116 12.00 -7.20 -8.88
N ASN A 117 12.25 -8.05 -7.88
CA ASN A 117 12.82 -9.39 -8.08
C ASN A 117 11.90 -10.33 -8.88
N ARG A 118 10.61 -10.02 -8.94
CA ARG A 118 9.60 -10.74 -9.74
C ARG A 118 9.31 -10.08 -11.08
N ALA A 119 10.09 -9.09 -11.46
CA ALA A 119 9.88 -8.28 -12.67
C ALA A 119 8.47 -7.66 -12.74
N ILE A 120 7.87 -7.33 -11.59
CA ILE A 120 6.61 -6.60 -11.50
C ILE A 120 6.93 -5.11 -11.68
N PRO A 121 6.42 -4.45 -12.74
CA PRO A 121 6.89 -3.11 -13.12
C PRO A 121 6.51 -2.01 -12.14
N TYR A 122 5.37 -2.15 -11.45
CA TYR A 122 4.85 -1.11 -10.55
C TYR A 122 4.51 -1.68 -9.18
N TYR A 123 4.76 -0.86 -8.15
CA TYR A 123 4.33 -1.12 -6.78
C TYR A 123 3.45 0.03 -6.30
N TYR A 124 2.16 -0.23 -6.09
CA TYR A 124 1.18 0.76 -5.70
C TYR A 124 1.13 0.91 -4.18
N LEU A 125 1.31 2.14 -3.70
CA LEU A 125 1.33 2.48 -2.28
C LEU A 125 -0.07 2.81 -1.73
N GLY A 126 -1.11 2.44 -2.46
CA GLY A 126 -2.49 2.80 -2.15
C GLY A 126 -2.80 4.27 -2.46
N SER A 127 -4.08 4.61 -2.40
CA SER A 127 -4.57 5.98 -2.54
C SER A 127 -4.17 6.84 -1.33
N GLY A 128 -4.26 8.14 -1.48
CA GLY A 128 -4.14 9.10 -0.38
C GLY A 128 -3.27 10.29 -0.71
N TYR A 129 -3.86 11.46 -0.47
CA TYR A 129 -3.25 12.79 -0.59
C TYR A 129 -3.32 13.50 0.77
N GLU A 130 -3.42 12.75 1.84
CA GLU A 130 -3.47 13.21 3.20
C GLU A 130 -2.06 13.52 3.72
N LYS A 131 -1.95 14.31 4.76
CA LYS A 131 -0.68 14.62 5.41
C LYS A 131 0.11 13.36 5.79
N SER A 132 -0.57 12.31 6.21
CA SER A 132 0.02 11.01 6.53
C SER A 132 0.63 10.28 5.32
N SER A 133 0.29 10.69 4.09
CA SER A 133 0.78 10.10 2.83
C SER A 133 2.01 10.80 2.27
N GLU A 134 2.42 11.96 2.81
CA GLU A 134 3.56 12.75 2.30
C GLU A 134 4.86 11.95 2.19
N TYR A 135 5.05 10.96 3.07
CA TYR A 135 6.23 10.09 3.07
C TYR A 135 6.41 9.31 1.77
N LYS A 136 5.34 9.02 1.04
CA LYS A 136 5.38 8.28 -0.24
C LYS A 136 6.29 8.96 -1.25
N ALA A 137 6.34 10.29 -1.25
CA ALA A 137 7.22 11.08 -2.13
C ALA A 137 8.73 10.94 -1.81
N SER A 138 9.12 10.26 -0.73
CA SER A 138 10.52 10.00 -0.39
C SER A 138 11.13 8.92 -1.27
N TRP A 139 10.32 8.04 -1.83
CA TRP A 139 10.78 6.88 -2.59
C TRP A 139 11.34 7.29 -3.94
N ARG A 140 12.39 6.60 -4.37
CA ARG A 140 12.92 6.74 -5.72
C ARG A 140 11.92 6.15 -6.71
N GLY A 141 11.71 6.83 -7.85
CA GLY A 141 10.75 6.39 -8.85
C GLY A 141 9.28 6.61 -8.46
N PHE A 142 9.01 7.35 -7.38
CA PHE A 142 7.64 7.67 -6.99
C PHE A 142 6.95 8.51 -8.05
N GLU A 143 5.76 8.05 -8.44
CA GLU A 143 4.81 8.75 -9.30
C GLU A 143 3.45 8.81 -8.60
N TRP A 144 2.65 9.78 -8.96
CA TRP A 144 1.32 9.96 -8.40
C TRP A 144 0.34 10.43 -9.48
N TRP A 145 -0.92 10.04 -9.32
CA TRP A 145 -1.98 10.46 -10.23
C TRP A 145 -2.42 11.88 -9.90
N ASN A 146 -2.33 12.81 -10.86
CA ASN A 146 -2.67 14.22 -10.66
C ASN A 146 -4.08 14.59 -11.14
N GLY A 147 -4.91 13.58 -11.45
CA GLY A 147 -6.25 13.75 -12.03
C GLY A 147 -6.29 13.60 -13.55
N VAL A 148 -5.14 13.74 -14.23
CA VAL A 148 -5.03 13.68 -15.68
C VAL A 148 -3.99 12.66 -16.13
N SER A 149 -2.85 12.61 -15.45
CA SER A 149 -1.71 11.75 -15.81
C SER A 149 -0.89 11.36 -14.59
N TRP A 150 -0.02 10.37 -14.76
CA TRP A 150 1.00 10.05 -13.76
C TRP A 150 2.09 11.13 -13.77
N SER A 151 2.36 11.70 -12.61
CA SER A 151 3.28 12.83 -12.41
C SER A 151 4.44 12.44 -11.50
N THR A 152 5.65 12.86 -11.87
CA THR A 152 6.86 12.75 -11.05
C THR A 152 7.09 13.97 -10.16
N ASN A 153 6.22 14.98 -10.23
CA ASN A 153 6.36 16.23 -9.47
C ASN A 153 6.08 16.03 -7.97
N LYS A 154 7.10 15.58 -7.26
CA LYS A 154 7.04 15.32 -5.81
C LYS A 154 6.73 16.57 -4.98
N ARG A 155 7.11 17.77 -5.47
CA ARG A 155 6.84 19.04 -4.76
C ARG A 155 5.35 19.33 -4.74
N GLN A 156 4.68 19.16 -5.88
CA GLN A 156 3.24 19.33 -6.00
C GLN A 156 2.48 18.33 -5.13
N TYR A 157 2.87 17.03 -5.19
CA TYR A 157 2.28 16.02 -4.33
C TYR A 157 2.39 16.37 -2.84
N ARG A 158 3.58 16.78 -2.38
CA ARG A 158 3.76 17.19 -0.97
C ARG A 158 2.91 18.40 -0.59
N ARG A 159 2.73 19.36 -1.50
CA ARG A 159 1.83 20.50 -1.27
C ARG A 159 0.38 20.02 -1.08
N LEU A 160 -0.09 19.08 -1.90
CA LEU A 160 -1.41 18.47 -1.75
C LEU A 160 -1.56 17.78 -0.39
N CYS A 161 -0.63 16.91 -0.03
CA CYS A 161 -0.66 16.23 1.25
C CYS A 161 -0.70 17.19 2.44
N ARG A 162 0.03 18.31 2.38
CA ARG A 162 0.08 19.31 3.46
C ARG A 162 -1.21 20.09 3.63
N ARG A 163 -2.04 20.19 2.59
CA ARG A 163 -3.37 20.80 2.69
C ARG A 163 -4.32 19.95 3.54
N ASP A 164 -3.95 18.71 3.84
CA ASP A 164 -4.75 17.73 4.59
C ASP A 164 -6.18 17.60 4.05
N SER A 165 -6.32 17.90 2.76
CA SER A 165 -7.59 17.72 2.06
C SER A 165 -7.81 16.22 1.91
N ARG A 166 -8.87 15.70 2.49
CA ARG A 166 -9.35 14.34 2.30
C ARG A 166 -9.97 14.22 0.91
N ILE A 167 -9.14 14.34 -0.12
CA ILE A 167 -9.58 14.12 -1.49
C ILE A 167 -9.69 12.63 -1.65
N THR A 168 -10.90 12.14 -1.70
CA THR A 168 -11.24 10.72 -1.80
C THR A 168 -11.72 10.35 -3.19
N ASP A 169 -12.01 11.35 -4.03
CA ASP A 169 -12.50 11.15 -5.40
C ASP A 169 -11.53 11.76 -6.42
N PHE A 170 -11.45 11.13 -7.59
CA PHE A 170 -10.57 11.55 -8.68
C PHE A 170 -11.03 12.82 -9.38
N ASP A 171 -12.32 13.14 -9.34
CA ASP A 171 -12.88 14.34 -9.96
C ASP A 171 -12.41 15.58 -9.23
N SER A 172 -12.30 15.52 -7.91
CA SER A 172 -11.73 16.58 -7.09
C SER A 172 -10.24 16.83 -7.40
N LEU A 173 -9.49 15.82 -7.87
CA LEU A 173 -8.10 15.97 -8.29
C LEU A 173 -7.96 16.75 -9.60
N GLY A 174 -8.89 16.54 -10.56
CA GLY A 174 -8.90 17.28 -11.82
C GLY A 174 -8.98 18.79 -11.62
N ASN A 175 -9.73 19.22 -10.62
CA ASN A 175 -9.84 20.65 -10.26
C ASN A 175 -8.59 21.22 -9.56
N LEU A 176 -7.72 20.35 -9.02
CA LEU A 176 -6.49 20.77 -8.35
C LEU A 176 -5.30 20.90 -9.29
N SER A 177 -5.34 20.26 -10.46
CA SER A 177 -4.31 20.43 -11.49
C SER A 177 -4.30 21.85 -12.08
N LEU A 178 -5.42 22.59 -11.94
CA LEU A 178 -5.59 23.98 -12.37
C LEU A 178 -5.10 25.03 -11.36
N ILE A 179 -4.62 24.60 -10.20
CA ILE A 179 -3.97 25.55 -9.28
C ILE A 179 -2.53 25.74 -9.77
N GLU A 180 -2.43 26.58 -10.78
CA GLU A 180 -1.18 27.07 -11.33
C GLU A 180 -0.22 27.56 -10.24
N ASP A 181 1.07 27.36 -10.51
CA ASP A 181 2.20 27.92 -9.78
C ASP A 181 2.20 29.47 -9.86
N ASN A 182 1.19 30.12 -9.31
CA ASN A 182 1.22 31.54 -9.06
C ASN A 182 1.77 31.82 -7.67
N SER A 183 3.10 31.66 -7.51
CA SER A 183 3.97 32.43 -6.60
C SER A 183 5.35 31.79 -6.51
#